data_8de938ab76f75cda1ac51508429791b1
#
_entry.id   8de938ab76f75cda1ac51508429791b1
#
_cell.length_a   1.000
_cell.length_b   1.000
_cell.length_c   1.000
_cell.angle_alpha   90.00
_cell.angle_beta   90.00
_cell.angle_gamma   90.00
#
_symmetry.space_group_name_H-M   'P 1'
#
loop_
_entity.id
_entity.type
_entity.pdbx_description
1 polymer ?
#
loop_
_entity_poly.entity_id
_entity_poly.type
_entity_poly.pdbx_seq_one_letter_code
_entity_poly.pdbx_strand_id
1 'polypeptide(L)'
;MRRPLAALLLAAAGICASAAAGTTPAAGWGVEQLMQSLAQVKSARGKFVERKYLAILNAPLEFSGVLVYTAPGRLEKHILLPNPESLVLEQDRLTMENKARNQRRTLVLQDYPVIWAFVESFRSTLAGDLQTLSRFYRIGLEGSDDQWRLLLAPSEPKMQAMVREIRISGSKNRIRTIEILEAEGDRSVMTIAEEAP
;
A
#
# COMPACT_ATOMS: atom_id res chain seq x y z
N MET A 1 -15.78 85.26 -34.57
CA MET A 1 -15.49 84.97 -36.02
C MET A 1 -14.62 83.68 -36.10
N ARG A 2 -15.07 82.72 -36.91
CA ARG A 2 -14.34 81.59 -37.53
C ARG A 2 -13.99 80.38 -36.61
N ARG A 3 -14.79 79.35 -36.72
CA ARG A 3 -14.44 77.95 -36.60
C ARG A 3 -13.46 77.56 -37.75
N PRO A 4 -12.62 76.53 -37.63
CA PRO A 4 -12.88 75.24 -38.25
C PRO A 4 -12.53 74.03 -37.33
N LEU A 5 -13.37 73.04 -37.37
CA LEU A 5 -13.24 71.69 -37.96
C LEU A 5 -11.81 71.11 -37.90
N ALA A 6 -11.70 69.99 -37.21
CA ALA A 6 -11.16 68.79 -37.81
C ALA A 6 -10.95 67.65 -36.78
N ALA A 7 -11.50 66.59 -37.18
CA ALA A 7 -10.95 65.22 -37.26
C ALA A 7 -11.08 64.37 -35.99
N LEU A 8 -12.11 63.60 -36.03
CA LEU A 8 -12.40 62.37 -35.30
C LEU A 8 -11.42 61.28 -35.75
N LEU A 9 -10.54 60.80 -34.87
CA LEU A 9 -9.78 59.58 -35.09
C LEU A 9 -10.22 58.55 -34.06
N LEU A 10 -11.01 57.54 -34.53
CA LEU A 10 -11.31 56.33 -33.81
C LEU A 10 -10.03 55.49 -33.73
N ALA A 11 -9.49 55.31 -32.54
CA ALA A 11 -8.52 54.26 -32.25
C ALA A 11 -9.25 53.06 -31.63
N ALA A 12 -9.50 52.04 -32.44
CA ALA A 12 -9.99 50.74 -31.99
C ALA A 12 -8.87 50.03 -31.24
N ALA A 13 -8.92 50.08 -29.89
CA ALA A 13 -8.06 49.25 -29.07
C ALA A 13 -8.60 47.82 -29.07
N GLY A 14 -8.00 46.95 -29.87
CA GLY A 14 -8.23 45.52 -29.80
C GLY A 14 -7.80 44.95 -28.48
N ILE A 15 -8.75 44.54 -27.66
CA ILE A 15 -8.48 43.77 -26.44
C ILE A 15 -8.19 42.34 -26.91
N CYS A 16 -6.90 41.95 -27.04
CA CYS A 16 -6.48 40.58 -27.11
C CYS A 16 -6.69 39.94 -25.72
N ALA A 17 -7.82 39.29 -25.54
CA ALA A 17 -8.03 38.38 -24.40
C ALA A 17 -7.10 37.18 -24.64
N SER A 18 -5.92 37.21 -24.03
CA SER A 18 -5.08 36.02 -23.89
C SER A 18 -5.82 35.02 -23.00
N ALA A 19 -6.47 34.02 -23.62
CA ALA A 19 -6.93 32.85 -22.92
C ALA A 19 -5.67 32.18 -22.32
N ALA A 20 -5.46 32.37 -21.03
CA ALA A 20 -4.53 31.55 -20.27
C ALA A 20 -5.07 30.11 -20.34
N ALA A 21 -4.48 29.31 -21.23
CA ALA A 21 -4.65 27.87 -21.22
C ALA A 21 -4.18 27.40 -19.83
N GLY A 22 -5.13 27.12 -18.94
CA GLY A 22 -4.86 26.48 -17.68
C GLY A 22 -4.19 25.16 -18.00
N THR A 23 -2.89 25.08 -17.82
CA THR A 23 -2.16 23.84 -17.77
C THR A 23 -2.71 23.07 -16.58
N THR A 24 -3.64 22.14 -16.86
CA THR A 24 -3.96 21.06 -15.92
C THR A 24 -2.62 20.44 -15.53
N PRO A 25 -2.24 20.40 -14.25
CA PRO A 25 -1.02 19.70 -13.86
C PRO A 25 -1.17 18.28 -14.38
N ALA A 26 -0.23 17.82 -15.20
CA ALA A 26 -0.14 16.41 -15.55
C ALA A 26 -0.20 15.68 -14.22
N ALA A 27 -1.17 14.76 -14.08
CA ALA A 27 -1.33 13.99 -12.86
C ALA A 27 0.00 13.27 -12.61
N GLY A 28 0.82 13.85 -11.72
CA GLY A 28 2.11 13.28 -11.35
C GLY A 28 1.88 11.94 -10.70
N TRP A 29 2.87 11.07 -10.71
CA TRP A 29 2.85 9.82 -9.97
C TRP A 29 2.50 10.07 -8.50
N GLY A 30 1.47 9.41 -8.01
CA GLY A 30 0.95 9.58 -6.66
C GLY A 30 0.28 8.31 -6.12
N VAL A 31 -0.23 8.41 -4.89
CA VAL A 31 -0.86 7.27 -4.21
C VAL A 31 -2.04 6.73 -5.02
N GLU A 32 -2.85 7.60 -5.63
CA GLU A 32 -4.00 7.21 -6.42
C GLU A 32 -3.59 6.36 -7.62
N GLN A 33 -2.54 6.75 -8.34
CA GLN A 33 -2.02 6.02 -9.49
C GLN A 33 -1.44 4.66 -9.08
N LEU A 34 -0.72 4.60 -7.95
CA LEU A 34 -0.25 3.34 -7.40
C LEU A 34 -1.42 2.42 -7.07
N MET A 35 -2.44 2.90 -6.37
CA MET A 35 -3.61 2.10 -6.00
C MET A 35 -4.38 1.62 -7.23
N GLN A 36 -4.55 2.46 -8.25
CA GLN A 36 -5.15 2.06 -9.53
C GLN A 36 -4.34 0.96 -10.22
N SER A 37 -3.01 1.05 -10.18
CA SER A 37 -2.11 0.04 -10.76
C SER A 37 -2.21 -1.30 -10.01
N LEU A 38 -2.21 -1.28 -8.67
CA LEU A 38 -2.36 -2.47 -7.84
C LEU A 38 -3.73 -3.13 -8.01
N ALA A 39 -4.81 -2.35 -8.16
CA ALA A 39 -6.17 -2.86 -8.37
C ALA A 39 -6.33 -3.71 -9.65
N GLN A 40 -5.41 -3.58 -10.62
CA GLN A 40 -5.43 -4.40 -11.84
C GLN A 40 -4.99 -5.85 -11.58
N VAL A 41 -4.27 -6.10 -10.49
CA VAL A 41 -3.79 -7.44 -10.15
C VAL A 41 -4.95 -8.28 -9.63
N LYS A 42 -5.35 -9.32 -10.37
CA LYS A 42 -6.46 -10.22 -9.98
C LYS A 42 -5.96 -11.44 -9.22
N SER A 43 -4.75 -11.87 -9.48
CA SER A 43 -4.07 -12.91 -8.72
C SER A 43 -2.56 -12.72 -8.79
N ALA A 44 -1.89 -13.11 -7.73
CA ALA A 44 -0.43 -13.11 -7.66
C ALA A 44 0.04 -14.28 -6.81
N ARG A 45 1.18 -14.85 -7.17
CA ARG A 45 1.88 -15.89 -6.43
C ARG A 45 3.36 -15.55 -6.38
N GLY A 46 3.98 -15.72 -5.21
CA GLY A 46 5.39 -15.44 -5.06
C GLY A 46 6.01 -16.21 -3.91
N LYS A 47 7.30 -16.53 -4.04
CA LYS A 47 8.11 -17.04 -2.94
C LYS A 47 8.51 -15.87 -2.05
N PHE A 48 8.54 -16.10 -0.74
CA PHE A 48 9.03 -15.11 0.20
C PHE A 48 10.15 -15.66 1.08
N VAL A 49 11.00 -14.73 1.51
CA VAL A 49 11.91 -14.88 2.65
C VAL A 49 11.62 -13.74 3.61
N GLU A 50 11.31 -14.07 4.85
CA GLU A 50 11.04 -13.12 5.92
C GLU A 50 12.09 -13.26 7.01
N ARG A 51 12.70 -12.13 7.41
CA ARG A 51 13.63 -12.03 8.54
C ARG A 51 13.01 -11.20 9.64
N LYS A 52 12.86 -11.81 10.82
CA LYS A 52 12.38 -11.12 12.02
C LYS A 52 13.55 -10.84 12.94
N TYR A 53 13.79 -9.56 13.18
CA TYR A 53 14.80 -9.04 14.09
C TYR A 53 14.10 -8.72 15.40
N LEU A 54 14.36 -9.54 16.40
CA LEU A 54 13.82 -9.36 17.75
C LEU A 54 14.94 -8.81 18.65
N ALA A 55 14.63 -7.76 19.42
CA ALA A 55 15.62 -7.09 20.29
C ALA A 55 16.29 -8.06 21.29
N ILE A 56 15.59 -9.13 21.65
CA ILE A 56 16.09 -10.15 22.58
C ILE A 56 17.04 -11.17 21.90
N LEU A 57 17.13 -11.21 20.57
CA LEU A 57 17.92 -12.19 19.84
C LEU A 57 19.14 -11.55 19.15
N ASN A 58 20.27 -12.27 19.14
CA ASN A 58 21.50 -11.83 18.48
C ASN A 58 21.48 -12.08 16.95
N ALA A 59 20.54 -12.87 16.44
CA ALA A 59 20.39 -13.19 15.03
C ALA A 59 18.91 -13.19 14.65
N PRO A 60 18.56 -12.82 13.41
CA PRO A 60 17.17 -12.84 12.97
C PRO A 60 16.64 -14.27 12.88
N LEU A 61 15.33 -14.41 13.13
CA LEU A 61 14.58 -15.60 12.76
C LEU A 61 14.26 -15.52 11.28
N GLU A 62 14.53 -16.59 10.53
CA GLU A 62 14.24 -16.64 9.11
C GLU A 62 13.09 -17.61 8.82
N PHE A 63 12.14 -17.14 8.02
CA PHE A 63 11.00 -17.90 7.52
C PHE A 63 10.99 -17.84 6.00
N SER A 64 10.59 -18.91 5.35
CA SER A 64 10.38 -18.89 3.91
C SER A 64 9.17 -19.70 3.49
N GLY A 65 8.64 -19.39 2.33
CA GLY A 65 7.45 -20.05 1.84
C GLY A 65 6.84 -19.36 0.62
N VAL A 66 5.53 -19.44 0.52
CA VAL A 66 4.75 -18.94 -0.62
C VAL A 66 3.64 -18.03 -0.14
N LEU A 67 3.46 -16.93 -0.86
CA LEU A 67 2.32 -16.03 -0.75
C LEU A 67 1.41 -16.22 -1.96
N VAL A 68 0.11 -16.19 -1.71
CA VAL A 68 -0.91 -16.19 -2.76
C VAL A 68 -1.91 -15.07 -2.47
N TYR A 69 -2.20 -14.30 -3.50
CA TYR A 69 -3.27 -13.31 -3.50
C TYR A 69 -4.31 -13.67 -4.55
N THR A 70 -5.57 -13.52 -4.20
CA THR A 70 -6.69 -13.63 -5.13
C THR A 70 -7.68 -12.50 -4.81
N ALA A 71 -7.94 -11.65 -5.81
CA ALA A 71 -8.89 -10.55 -5.66
C ALA A 71 -10.30 -11.09 -5.34
N PRO A 72 -11.11 -10.36 -4.58
CA PRO A 72 -10.83 -9.00 -4.07
C PRO A 72 -10.06 -8.94 -2.75
N GLY A 73 -9.70 -10.03 -2.11
CA GLY A 73 -9.05 -9.91 -0.79
C GLY A 73 -8.74 -11.24 -0.09
N ARG A 74 -8.65 -12.34 -0.82
CA ARG A 74 -8.12 -13.59 -0.28
C ARG A 74 -6.60 -13.55 -0.27
N LEU A 75 -6.00 -13.75 0.91
CA LEU A 75 -4.56 -13.79 1.13
C LEU A 75 -4.19 -15.12 1.77
N GLU A 76 -3.14 -15.75 1.25
CA GLU A 76 -2.59 -16.97 1.83
C GLU A 76 -1.08 -16.80 2.04
N LYS A 77 -0.61 -17.15 3.23
CA LYS A 77 0.81 -17.24 3.56
C LYS A 77 1.10 -18.67 4.00
N HIS A 78 1.81 -19.40 3.16
CA HIS A 78 2.24 -20.76 3.44
C HIS A 78 3.72 -20.73 3.82
N ILE A 79 4.01 -20.82 5.11
CA ILE A 79 5.37 -20.97 5.64
C ILE A 79 5.79 -22.42 5.42
N LEU A 80 6.95 -22.63 4.80
CA LEU A 80 7.52 -23.93 4.55
C LEU A 80 8.68 -24.22 5.50
N LEU A 81 9.46 -23.22 5.83
CA LEU A 81 10.60 -23.30 6.74
C LEU A 81 10.53 -22.20 7.80
N PRO A 82 11.00 -22.46 9.04
CA PRO A 82 11.53 -23.71 9.57
C PRO A 82 10.46 -24.77 9.87
N ASN A 83 9.24 -24.36 10.21
CA ASN A 83 8.13 -25.25 10.52
C ASN A 83 6.94 -24.93 9.60
N PRO A 84 6.36 -25.92 8.91
CA PRO A 84 5.23 -25.70 8.03
C PRO A 84 3.99 -25.18 8.78
N GLU A 85 3.54 -24.00 8.37
CA GLU A 85 2.33 -23.34 8.89
C GLU A 85 1.61 -22.64 7.74
N SER A 86 0.30 -22.50 7.84
CA SER A 86 -0.47 -21.72 6.89
C SER A 86 -1.34 -20.69 7.59
N LEU A 87 -1.41 -19.50 6.99
CA LEU A 87 -2.34 -18.44 7.35
C LEU A 87 -3.18 -18.16 6.10
N VAL A 88 -4.49 -18.27 6.24
CA VAL A 88 -5.45 -18.00 5.18
C VAL A 88 -6.43 -16.95 5.67
N LEU A 89 -6.39 -15.80 5.01
CA LEU A 89 -7.37 -14.75 5.17
C LEU A 89 -8.41 -14.88 4.08
N GLU A 90 -9.65 -14.99 4.47
CA GLU A 90 -10.79 -15.01 3.56
C GLU A 90 -11.97 -14.30 4.22
N GLN A 91 -12.49 -13.29 3.54
CA GLN A 91 -13.53 -12.40 4.08
C GLN A 91 -13.08 -11.78 5.43
N ASP A 92 -13.80 -12.06 6.51
CA ASP A 92 -13.55 -11.61 7.88
C ASP A 92 -12.85 -12.66 8.76
N ARG A 93 -12.33 -13.73 8.17
CA ARG A 93 -11.77 -14.88 8.89
C ARG A 93 -10.29 -15.06 8.58
N LEU A 94 -9.49 -15.14 9.64
CA LEU A 94 -8.10 -15.53 9.58
C LEU A 94 -7.97 -16.95 10.14
N THR A 95 -7.68 -17.91 9.29
CA THR A 95 -7.41 -19.29 9.68
C THR A 95 -5.91 -19.54 9.73
N MET A 96 -5.44 -20.02 10.86
CA MET A 96 -4.06 -20.44 11.11
C MET A 96 -4.05 -21.95 11.30
N GLU A 97 -3.16 -22.64 10.60
CA GLU A 97 -3.03 -24.09 10.69
C GLU A 97 -1.55 -24.49 10.82
N ASN A 98 -1.26 -25.33 11.80
CA ASN A 98 0.02 -26.02 11.96
C ASN A 98 -0.25 -27.54 11.91
N LYS A 99 -0.01 -28.14 10.75
CA LYS A 99 -0.28 -29.58 10.53
C LYS A 99 0.57 -30.48 11.40
N ALA A 100 1.83 -30.11 11.66
CA ALA A 100 2.74 -30.91 12.49
C ALA A 100 2.25 -31.02 13.94
N ARG A 101 1.55 -29.99 14.42
CA ARG A 101 0.99 -29.96 15.78
C ARG A 101 -0.50 -30.32 15.83
N ASN A 102 -1.10 -30.64 14.69
CA ASN A 102 -2.54 -30.84 14.54
C ASN A 102 -3.37 -29.69 15.15
N GLN A 103 -2.90 -28.46 14.94
CA GLN A 103 -3.54 -27.26 15.48
C GLN A 103 -4.15 -26.46 14.33
N ARG A 104 -5.43 -26.12 14.50
CA ARG A 104 -6.14 -25.19 13.63
C ARG A 104 -6.93 -24.21 14.46
N ARG A 105 -6.75 -22.93 14.17
CA ARG A 105 -7.46 -21.84 14.85
C ARG A 105 -8.00 -20.87 13.80
N THR A 106 -9.26 -20.49 13.97
CA THR A 106 -9.89 -19.46 13.15
C THR A 106 -10.26 -18.27 14.04
N LEU A 107 -9.86 -17.08 13.63
CA LEU A 107 -10.24 -15.82 14.26
C LEU A 107 -11.26 -15.13 13.35
N VAL A 108 -12.33 -14.63 13.95
CA VAL A 108 -13.25 -13.68 13.32
C VAL A 108 -12.65 -12.29 13.57
N LEU A 109 -12.24 -11.60 12.50
CA LEU A 109 -11.44 -10.36 12.62
C LEU A 109 -12.19 -9.23 13.33
N GLN A 110 -13.51 -9.22 13.26
CA GLN A 110 -14.37 -8.23 13.95
C GLN A 110 -14.17 -8.23 15.46
N ASP A 111 -13.83 -9.40 16.04
CA ASP A 111 -13.57 -9.56 17.48
C ASP A 111 -12.17 -9.05 17.87
N TYR A 112 -11.31 -8.75 16.88
CA TYR A 112 -9.90 -8.35 17.06
C TYR A 112 -9.56 -7.08 16.25
N PRO A 113 -10.04 -5.88 16.66
CA PRO A 113 -9.94 -4.67 15.85
C PRO A 113 -8.50 -4.31 15.42
N VAL A 114 -7.51 -4.59 16.27
CA VAL A 114 -6.10 -4.30 15.96
C VAL A 114 -5.58 -5.25 14.88
N ILE A 115 -5.88 -6.55 14.99
CA ILE A 115 -5.51 -7.54 13.96
C ILE A 115 -6.25 -7.23 12.66
N TRP A 116 -7.52 -6.85 12.75
CA TRP A 116 -8.30 -6.45 11.59
C TRP A 116 -7.65 -5.28 10.85
N ALA A 117 -7.36 -4.18 11.55
CA ALA A 117 -6.72 -3.01 10.94
C ALA A 117 -5.36 -3.37 10.30
N PHE A 118 -4.56 -4.23 10.94
CA PHE A 118 -3.30 -4.72 10.40
C PHE A 118 -3.51 -5.53 9.11
N VAL A 119 -4.46 -6.47 9.10
CA VAL A 119 -4.79 -7.28 7.93
C VAL A 119 -5.34 -6.42 6.79
N GLU A 120 -6.17 -5.41 7.13
CA GLU A 120 -6.71 -4.46 6.15
C GLU A 120 -5.62 -3.65 5.44
N SER A 121 -4.49 -3.37 6.09
CA SER A 121 -3.40 -2.67 5.43
C SER A 121 -2.90 -3.40 4.18
N PHE A 122 -2.77 -4.72 4.25
CA PHE A 122 -2.34 -5.54 3.12
C PHE A 122 -3.46 -5.75 2.12
N ARG A 123 -4.65 -6.11 2.60
CA ARG A 123 -5.80 -6.37 1.74
C ARG A 123 -6.18 -5.14 0.91
N SER A 124 -6.31 -3.99 1.55
CA SER A 124 -6.65 -2.74 0.89
C SER A 124 -5.55 -2.26 -0.06
N THR A 125 -4.27 -2.44 0.31
CA THR A 125 -3.15 -2.12 -0.59
C THR A 125 -3.21 -2.97 -1.85
N LEU A 126 -3.35 -4.30 -1.73
CA LEU A 126 -3.41 -5.21 -2.87
C LEU A 126 -4.67 -5.02 -3.72
N ALA A 127 -5.79 -4.66 -3.10
CA ALA A 127 -7.03 -4.34 -3.81
C ALA A 127 -7.05 -2.93 -4.43
N GLY A 128 -6.06 -2.08 -4.09
CA GLY A 128 -6.04 -0.67 -4.50
C GLY A 128 -7.12 0.19 -3.83
N ASP A 129 -7.62 -0.24 -2.67
CA ASP A 129 -8.67 0.44 -1.92
C ASP A 129 -8.08 1.52 -0.99
N LEU A 130 -7.79 2.67 -1.59
CA LEU A 130 -7.25 3.83 -0.86
C LEU A 130 -8.21 4.32 0.23
N GLN A 131 -9.51 4.27 -0.03
CA GLN A 131 -10.50 4.77 0.92
C GLN A 131 -10.50 3.97 2.22
N THR A 132 -10.48 2.65 2.14
CA THR A 132 -10.38 1.78 3.33
C THR A 132 -9.03 1.95 4.01
N LEU A 133 -7.93 1.98 3.24
CA LEU A 133 -6.59 2.13 3.80
C LEU A 133 -6.42 3.43 4.60
N SER A 134 -6.99 4.54 4.11
CA SER A 134 -6.94 5.86 4.76
C SER A 134 -7.70 5.94 6.09
N ARG A 135 -8.59 5.00 6.37
CA ARG A 135 -9.30 4.95 7.66
C ARG A 135 -8.38 4.52 8.81
N PHE A 136 -7.40 3.67 8.50
CA PHE A 136 -6.53 3.06 9.49
C PHE A 136 -5.13 3.66 9.52
N TYR A 137 -4.70 4.30 8.40
CA TYR A 137 -3.33 4.76 8.23
C TYR A 137 -3.24 6.17 7.66
N ARG A 138 -2.24 6.92 8.13
CA ARG A 138 -1.68 8.04 7.38
C ARG A 138 -0.76 7.45 6.31
N ILE A 139 -0.98 7.86 5.07
CA ILE A 139 -0.34 7.27 3.90
C ILE A 139 0.67 8.26 3.33
N GLY A 140 1.90 7.79 3.12
CA GLY A 140 2.94 8.48 2.37
C GLY A 140 3.38 7.65 1.17
N LEU A 141 3.81 8.30 0.09
CA LEU A 141 4.39 7.64 -1.07
C LEU A 141 5.68 8.35 -1.46
N GLU A 142 6.72 7.56 -1.69
CA GLU A 142 8.03 8.01 -2.16
C GLU A 142 8.37 7.30 -3.48
N GLY A 143 9.16 7.95 -4.32
CA GLY A 143 9.70 7.38 -5.55
C GLY A 143 8.83 7.60 -6.78
N SER A 144 8.86 6.64 -7.71
CA SER A 144 8.20 6.69 -9.00
C SER A 144 7.54 5.34 -9.32
N ASP A 145 6.84 5.24 -10.46
CA ASP A 145 6.23 3.97 -10.91
C ASP A 145 7.21 2.80 -10.97
N ASP A 146 8.43 3.04 -11.40
CA ASP A 146 9.45 1.98 -11.51
C ASP A 146 10.05 1.56 -10.17
N GLN A 147 10.02 2.45 -9.17
CA GLN A 147 10.54 2.16 -7.83
C GLN A 147 9.81 3.04 -6.80
N TRP A 148 8.86 2.46 -6.12
CA TRP A 148 8.03 3.14 -5.15
C TRP A 148 8.13 2.54 -3.76
N ARG A 149 7.85 3.37 -2.77
CA ARG A 149 7.69 2.98 -1.37
C ARG A 149 6.46 3.62 -0.77
N LEU A 150 5.52 2.80 -0.37
CA LEU A 150 4.31 3.19 0.36
C LEU A 150 4.60 3.11 1.86
N LEU A 151 4.33 4.20 2.57
CA LEU A 151 4.51 4.33 4.02
C LEU A 151 3.14 4.37 4.67
N LEU A 152 2.90 3.50 5.62
CA LEU A 152 1.64 3.37 6.35
C LEU A 152 1.92 3.56 7.84
N ALA A 153 1.58 4.73 8.37
CA ALA A 153 1.66 5.02 9.79
C ALA A 153 0.27 4.88 10.44
N PRO A 154 0.07 3.96 11.41
CA PRO A 154 -1.22 3.76 12.03
C PRO A 154 -1.81 5.05 12.61
N SER A 155 -3.12 5.26 12.44
CA SER A 155 -3.84 6.42 12.98
C SER A 155 -4.36 6.17 14.40
N GLU A 156 -4.72 4.93 14.72
CA GLU A 156 -5.32 4.54 15.99
C GLU A 156 -4.28 4.26 17.08
N PRO A 157 -4.42 4.82 18.31
CA PRO A 157 -3.45 4.62 19.40
C PRO A 157 -3.18 3.16 19.75
N LYS A 158 -4.21 2.31 19.70
CA LYS A 158 -4.05 0.87 19.98
C LYS A 158 -3.15 0.17 18.96
N MET A 159 -3.24 0.56 17.70
CA MET A 159 -2.33 0.06 16.65
C MET A 159 -0.93 0.65 16.78
N GLN A 160 -0.81 1.94 17.11
CA GLN A 160 0.48 2.61 17.32
C GLN A 160 1.28 1.97 18.46
N ALA A 161 0.60 1.43 19.47
CA ALA A 161 1.24 0.68 20.56
C ALA A 161 1.85 -0.66 20.10
N MET A 162 1.50 -1.17 18.94
CA MET A 162 2.02 -2.43 18.39
C MET A 162 2.91 -2.21 17.17
N VAL A 163 2.47 -1.36 16.24
CA VAL A 163 3.14 -1.10 14.97
C VAL A 163 3.40 0.39 14.82
N ARG A 164 4.66 0.74 14.64
CA ARG A 164 5.09 2.11 14.38
C ARG A 164 4.83 2.50 12.94
N GLU A 165 5.19 1.62 12.00
CA GLU A 165 5.09 1.87 10.57
C GLU A 165 5.13 0.56 9.78
N ILE A 166 4.40 0.49 8.68
CA ILE A 166 4.53 -0.54 7.65
C ILE A 166 5.06 0.15 6.39
N ARG A 167 6.10 -0.43 5.78
CA ARG A 167 6.67 0.02 4.51
C ARG A 167 6.49 -1.06 3.47
N ILE A 168 5.85 -0.71 2.36
CA ILE A 168 5.65 -1.62 1.24
C ILE A 168 6.39 -1.02 0.06
N SER A 169 7.30 -1.77 -0.54
CA SER A 169 8.08 -1.29 -1.70
C SER A 169 7.88 -2.19 -2.89
N GLY A 170 7.95 -1.60 -4.08
CA GLY A 170 7.74 -2.35 -5.30
C GLY A 170 8.13 -1.60 -6.57
N SER A 171 7.68 -2.14 -7.68
CA SER A 171 7.88 -1.60 -9.02
C SER A 171 6.62 -1.86 -9.83
N LYS A 172 6.07 -0.83 -10.46
CA LYS A 172 4.79 -0.90 -11.17
C LYS A 172 3.70 -1.46 -10.26
N ASN A 173 2.99 -2.50 -10.67
CA ASN A 173 1.97 -3.18 -9.87
C ASN A 173 2.50 -4.38 -9.06
N ARG A 174 3.82 -4.47 -8.82
CA ARG A 174 4.45 -5.62 -8.14
C ARG A 174 5.03 -5.21 -6.80
N ILE A 175 4.57 -5.84 -5.73
CA ILE A 175 5.16 -5.71 -4.40
C ILE A 175 6.41 -6.59 -4.32
N ARG A 176 7.51 -6.02 -3.82
CA ARG A 176 8.79 -6.73 -3.68
C ARG A 176 9.23 -6.88 -2.24
N THR A 177 8.90 -5.92 -1.40
CA THR A 177 9.34 -5.92 -0.01
C THR A 177 8.23 -5.39 0.88
N ILE A 178 8.05 -6.03 2.02
CA ILE A 178 7.19 -5.58 3.10
C ILE A 178 8.05 -5.51 4.35
N GLU A 179 8.14 -4.33 4.96
CA GLU A 179 8.83 -4.12 6.23
C GLU A 179 7.82 -3.66 7.27
N ILE A 180 7.86 -4.27 8.45
CA ILE A 180 7.02 -3.90 9.59
C ILE A 180 7.96 -3.46 10.70
N LEU A 181 7.76 -2.25 11.19
CA LEU A 181 8.48 -1.67 12.31
C LEU A 181 7.55 -1.69 13.52
N GLU A 182 7.86 -2.51 14.50
CA GLU A 182 7.06 -2.63 15.71
C GLU A 182 7.36 -1.49 16.69
N ALA A 183 6.43 -1.19 17.58
CA ALA A 183 6.54 -0.07 18.51
C ALA A 183 7.72 -0.27 19.50
N GLU A 184 7.99 -1.50 19.92
CA GLU A 184 9.02 -1.86 20.87
C GLU A 184 10.41 -2.05 20.23
N GLY A 185 10.54 -1.79 18.92
CA GLY A 185 11.81 -1.81 18.21
C GLY A 185 12.08 -3.11 17.43
N ASP A 186 11.26 -4.10 17.56
CA ASP A 186 11.31 -5.30 16.72
C ASP A 186 10.98 -4.94 15.25
N ARG A 187 11.50 -5.73 14.32
CA ARG A 187 11.33 -5.47 12.90
C ARG A 187 11.21 -6.78 12.12
N SER A 188 10.27 -6.80 11.17
CA SER A 188 10.17 -7.86 10.17
C SER A 188 10.43 -7.29 8.78
N VAL A 189 11.23 -8.00 7.98
CA VAL A 189 11.49 -7.67 6.57
C VAL A 189 11.21 -8.90 5.73
N MET A 190 10.22 -8.81 4.87
CA MET A 190 9.84 -9.85 3.92
C MET A 190 10.20 -9.42 2.50
N THR A 191 11.01 -10.22 1.83
CA THR A 191 11.31 -10.06 0.39
C THR A 191 10.49 -11.06 -0.40
N ILE A 192 9.89 -10.62 -1.49
CA ILE A 192 9.00 -11.40 -2.34
C ILE A 192 9.60 -11.50 -3.74
N ALA A 193 9.81 -12.73 -4.20
CA ALA A 193 10.15 -13.06 -5.57
C ALA A 193 8.91 -13.64 -6.25
N GLU A 194 8.36 -12.91 -7.21
CA GLU A 194 7.19 -13.35 -7.96
C GLU A 194 7.52 -14.59 -8.78
N GLU A 195 6.65 -15.59 -8.74
CA GLU A 195 6.73 -16.73 -9.66
C GLU A 195 6.07 -16.31 -10.98
N ALA A 196 6.75 -16.58 -12.10
CA ALA A 196 6.13 -16.40 -13.41
C ALA A 196 4.87 -17.28 -13.51
N PRO A 197 3.81 -16.79 -14.17
CA PRO A 197 2.59 -17.57 -14.38
C PRO A 197 2.83 -18.84 -15.18
#